data_70dacc97d5e7865790f0881ba5e28c77
#
_entry.id   70dacc97d5e7865790f0881ba5e28c77
#
_cell.length_a   1.000
_cell.length_b   1.000
_cell.length_c   1.000
_cell.angle_alpha   90.00
_cell.angle_beta   90.00
_cell.angle_gamma   90.00
#
_symmetry.space_group_name_H-M   'P 1'
#
loop_
_entity.id
_entity.type
_entity.pdbx_description
1 polymer ?
#
loop_
_entity_poly.entity_id
_entity_poly.type
_entity_poly.pdbx_seq_one_letter_code
_entity_poly.pdbx_strand_id
1 'polypeptide(L)' 'MSKEEAIPVNGVVKEPLPNAMFKVELENGHVVLAHISGKMRMHNIRILPGDRVSVELSPYDLSRGRITYRFK' A
#
# COMPACT_ATOMS: atom_id res chain seq x y z
N MET A 1 -20.77 -10.90 12.87
CA MET A 1 -19.42 -10.54 12.90
C MET A 1 -19.11 -9.36 12.02
N SER A 2 -18.52 -8.44 12.59
CA SER A 2 -18.22 -7.30 11.79
C SER A 2 -16.84 -7.46 11.23
N LYS A 3 -16.68 -7.04 10.02
CA LYS A 3 -15.42 -7.10 9.39
C LYS A 3 -15.05 -5.70 8.99
N GLU A 4 -13.84 -5.36 9.28
CA GLU A 4 -13.37 -4.07 8.90
C GLU A 4 -13.30 -4.00 7.40
N GLU A 5 -13.85 -2.96 6.87
CA GLU A 5 -13.79 -2.76 5.46
C GLU A 5 -12.61 -1.88 5.16
N ALA A 6 -11.60 -2.46 4.54
CA ALA A 6 -10.46 -1.69 4.11
C ALA A 6 -10.89 -0.70 3.03
N ILE A 7 -10.24 0.43 3.01
CA ILE A 7 -10.56 1.49 2.06
C ILE A 7 -9.55 1.42 0.92
N PRO A 8 -9.95 0.99 -0.27
CA PRO A 8 -8.99 0.90 -1.38
C PRO A 8 -8.73 2.27 -1.98
N VAL A 9 -7.45 2.59 -2.16
CA VAL A 9 -7.03 3.85 -2.76
C VAL A 9 -5.81 3.57 -3.61
N ASN A 10 -5.73 4.19 -4.77
CA ASN A 10 -4.56 4.07 -5.62
C ASN A 10 -3.53 5.10 -5.22
N GLY A 11 -2.26 4.75 -5.46
CA GLY A 11 -1.19 5.68 -5.15
C GLY A 11 0.07 5.33 -5.91
N VAL A 12 1.10 6.12 -5.68
CA VAL A 12 2.41 5.93 -6.31
C VAL A 12 3.45 5.76 -5.22
N VAL A 13 4.28 4.73 -5.38
CA VAL A 13 5.36 4.48 -4.44
C VAL A 13 6.39 5.57 -4.56
N LYS A 14 6.74 6.19 -3.44
CA LYS A 14 7.71 7.28 -3.43
C LYS A 14 9.10 6.80 -3.03
N GLU A 15 9.18 5.92 -2.04
CA GLU A 15 10.48 5.40 -1.65
C GLU A 15 10.30 4.15 -0.80
N PRO A 16 11.27 3.24 -0.87
CA PRO A 16 11.25 2.07 -0.01
C PRO A 16 11.74 2.44 1.39
N LEU A 17 11.23 1.72 2.36
CA LEU A 17 11.61 1.90 3.76
C LEU A 17 12.04 0.55 4.30
N PRO A 18 12.71 0.53 5.46
CA PRO A 18 13.08 -0.76 6.06
C PRO A 18 11.86 -1.60 6.38
N ASN A 19 12.10 -2.90 6.52
CA ASN A 19 11.08 -3.87 6.95
C ASN A 19 9.96 -4.03 5.93
N ALA A 20 10.33 -3.96 4.64
CA ALA A 20 9.36 -4.16 3.55
C ALA A 20 8.21 -3.17 3.60
N MET A 21 8.50 -1.96 4.07
CA MET A 21 7.54 -0.88 4.07
C MET A 21 7.84 0.06 2.92
N PHE A 22 6.83 0.85 2.57
CA PHE A 22 6.97 1.81 1.47
C PHE A 22 6.22 3.08 1.82
N LYS A 23 6.78 4.20 1.38
CA LYS A 23 6.07 5.46 1.46
C LYS A 23 5.30 5.62 0.16
N VAL A 24 3.99 5.76 0.27
CA VAL A 24 3.12 5.82 -0.91
C VAL A 24 2.31 7.10 -0.85
N GLU A 25 2.34 7.85 -1.96
CA GLU A 25 1.53 9.04 -2.07
C GLU A 25 0.23 8.66 -2.77
N LEU A 26 -0.88 8.87 -2.07
CA LEU A 26 -2.19 8.52 -2.58
C LEU A 26 -2.69 9.57 -3.56
N GLU A 27 -3.71 9.22 -4.31
CA GLU A 27 -4.27 10.13 -5.31
C GLU A 27 -4.81 11.41 -4.69
N ASN A 28 -5.22 11.34 -3.42
CA ASN A 28 -5.74 12.53 -2.76
C ASN A 28 -4.63 13.40 -2.17
N GLY A 29 -3.38 13.07 -2.41
CA GLY A 29 -2.26 13.87 -1.93
C GLY A 29 -1.71 13.45 -0.58
N HIS A 30 -2.37 12.53 0.10
CA HIS A 30 -1.87 12.05 1.38
C HIS A 30 -0.74 11.05 1.17
N VAL A 31 0.20 11.03 2.10
CA VAL A 31 1.29 10.07 2.08
C VAL A 31 1.06 9.11 3.24
N VAL A 32 1.10 7.81 2.93
CA VAL A 32 0.90 6.79 3.93
C VAL A 32 2.08 5.83 3.94
N LEU A 33 2.21 5.11 5.05
CA LEU A 33 3.18 4.03 5.15
C LEU A 33 2.45 2.75 4.84
N ALA A 34 2.97 2.00 3.87
CA ALA A 34 2.30 0.78 3.43
C ALA A 34 3.29 -0.37 3.44
N HIS A 35 2.78 -1.55 3.77
CA HIS A 35 3.59 -2.76 3.69
C HIS A 35 3.01 -3.64 2.60
N ILE A 36 3.82 -4.62 2.16
CA ILE A 36 3.40 -5.52 1.10
C ILE A 36 2.48 -6.57 1.71
N SER A 37 1.37 -6.85 1.03
CA SER A 37 0.47 -7.91 1.49
C SER A 37 1.17 -9.26 1.42
N GLY A 38 0.67 -10.21 2.21
CA GLY A 38 1.25 -11.55 2.18
C GLY A 38 1.13 -12.19 0.82
N LYS A 39 0.04 -11.93 0.13
CA LYS A 39 -0.17 -12.49 -1.19
C LYS A 39 0.88 -12.01 -2.18
N MET A 40 1.18 -10.71 -2.16
CA MET A 40 2.20 -10.18 -3.04
C MET A 40 3.58 -10.71 -2.69
N ARG A 41 3.83 -10.88 -1.39
CA ARG A 41 5.12 -11.41 -0.96
C ARG A 41 5.29 -12.85 -1.45
N MET A 42 4.22 -13.63 -1.45
CA MET A 42 4.28 -15.00 -1.94
C MET A 42 4.59 -15.07 -3.42
N HIS A 43 4.19 -14.05 -4.17
CA HIS A 43 4.41 -14.03 -5.62
C HIS A 43 5.67 -13.30 -6.01
N ASN A 44 6.49 -12.91 -5.04
CA ASN A 44 7.77 -12.23 -5.31
C ASN A 44 7.61 -10.99 -6.16
N ILE A 45 6.53 -10.26 -5.95
CA ILE A 45 6.31 -9.04 -6.70
C ILE A 45 7.20 -7.96 -6.13
N ARG A 46 8.02 -7.36 -6.99
CA ARG A 46 8.94 -6.32 -6.58
C ARG A 46 8.30 -4.95 -6.75
N ILE A 47 8.39 -4.13 -5.72
CA ILE A 47 7.85 -2.78 -5.72
C ILE A 47 9.01 -1.81 -5.83
N LEU A 48 8.92 -0.90 -6.79
CA LEU A 48 9.98 0.09 -7.02
C LEU A 48 9.39 1.49 -6.92
N PRO A 49 10.24 2.48 -6.60
CA PRO A 49 9.76 3.86 -6.61
C PRO A 49 9.20 4.22 -7.97
N GLY A 50 8.08 4.92 -7.96
CA GLY A 50 7.40 5.29 -9.17
C GLY A 50 6.33 4.31 -9.61
N ASP A 51 6.27 3.12 -9.01
CA ASP A 51 5.24 2.16 -9.35
C ASP A 51 3.88 2.62 -8.83
N ARG A 52 2.86 2.36 -9.63
CA ARG A 52 1.50 2.61 -9.21
C ARG A 52 0.95 1.37 -8.54
N VAL A 53 0.32 1.59 -7.41
CA VAL A 53 -0.15 0.47 -6.59
C VAL A 53 -1.53 0.78 -6.05
N SER A 54 -2.21 -0.29 -5.67
CA SER A 54 -3.47 -0.18 -4.94
C SER A 54 -3.16 -0.47 -3.48
N VAL A 55 -3.63 0.40 -2.60
CA VAL A 55 -3.38 0.30 -1.18
C VAL A 55 -4.72 0.19 -0.46
N GLU A 56 -4.79 -0.70 0.50
CA GLU A 56 -5.95 -0.78 1.38
C GLU A 56 -5.60 -0.10 2.69
N LEU A 57 -6.35 0.92 3.02
CA LEU A 57 -6.15 1.65 4.26
C LEU A 57 -7.01 1.08 5.36
N SER A 58 -6.47 1.12 6.57
CA SER A 58 -7.25 0.73 7.72
C SER A 58 -8.21 1.86 8.07
N PRO A 59 -9.49 1.56 8.28
CA PRO A 59 -10.41 2.61 8.72
C PRO A 59 -10.07 3.16 10.09
N TYR A 60 -9.25 2.44 10.84
CA TYR A 60 -8.86 2.90 12.17
C TYR A 60 -7.59 3.76 12.15
N ASP A 61 -6.83 3.69 11.06
CA ASP A 61 -5.58 4.46 10.99
C ASP A 61 -5.29 4.72 9.51
N LEU A 62 -5.74 5.84 9.04
CA LEU A 62 -5.63 6.17 7.62
C LEU A 62 -4.21 6.55 7.21
N SER A 63 -3.27 6.58 8.16
CA SER A 63 -1.88 6.85 7.82
C SER A 63 -1.12 5.58 7.46
N ARG A 64 -1.76 4.42 7.57
CA ARG A 64 -1.12 3.15 7.30
C ARG A 64 -1.97 2.33 6.37
N GLY A 65 -1.30 1.53 5.55
CA GLY A 65 -2.04 0.70 4.62
C GLY A 65 -1.26 -0.52 4.21
N ARG A 66 -1.85 -1.27 3.30
CA ARG A 66 -1.26 -2.49 2.79
C ARG A 66 -1.36 -2.46 1.28
N ILE A 67 -0.22 -2.69 0.60
CA ILE A 67 -0.21 -2.74 -0.85
C ILE A 67 -0.76 -4.09 -1.27
N THR A 68 -1.83 -4.07 -2.04
CA THR A 68 -2.50 -5.31 -2.44
C THR A 68 -2.35 -5.59 -3.93
N TYR A 69 -1.93 -4.61 -4.71
CA TYR A 69 -1.83 -4.80 -6.14
C TYR A 69 -0.86 -3.77 -6.72
N ARG A 70 -0.11 -4.19 -7.72
CA ARG A 70 0.80 -3.32 -8.42
C ARG A 70 0.36 -3.23 -9.87
N PHE A 71 0.12 -2.02 -10.33
CA PHE A 71 -0.24 -1.81 -11.73
C PHE A 71 1.01 -1.80 -12.57
N LYS A 72 0.85 -2.21 -13.78
CA LYS A 72 1.97 -2.18 -14.71
C LYS A 72 2.08 -0.88 -15.43
#